data_c60d8c94f861765ea8b7717c08b1cf5b
#
_entry.id   c60d8c94f861765ea8b7717c08b1cf5b
#
_cell.length_a   1.000
_cell.length_b   1.000
_cell.length_c   1.000
_cell.angle_alpha   90.00
_cell.angle_beta   90.00
_cell.angle_gamma   90.00
#
_symmetry.space_group_name_H-M   'P 1'
#
loop_
_entity.id
_entity.type
_entity.pdbx_description
1 polymer ?
#
loop_
_entity_poly.entity_id
_entity_poly.type
_entity_poly.pdbx_seq_one_letter_code
_entity_poly.pdbx_strand_id
1 'polypeptide(L)'
;MEYTINSEYIKDIVFNKCPWDDKYPYNEVGILFWLDANTINIKIIPINDKCYMWIGYDKSSDDIFTADYNEYETFDDALNCALVECICYLSLKTK
;
A
#
# COMPACT_ATOMS: atom_id res chain seq x y z
N MET A 1 0.65 12.98 -10.31
CA MET A 1 -0.65 12.28 -10.44
C MET A 1 -1.04 11.72 -9.08
N GLU A 2 -2.24 12.01 -8.64
CA GLU A 2 -2.72 11.46 -7.39
C GLU A 2 -3.47 10.16 -7.65
N TYR A 3 -3.06 9.12 -6.93
CA TYR A 3 -3.76 7.85 -6.92
C TYR A 3 -4.54 7.74 -5.61
N THR A 4 -5.74 7.20 -5.69
CA THR A 4 -6.51 6.87 -4.49
C THR A 4 -6.91 5.40 -4.57
N ILE A 5 -7.20 4.81 -3.41
CA ILE A 5 -7.67 3.42 -3.38
C ILE A 5 -9.02 3.24 -4.07
N ASN A 6 -9.73 4.35 -4.32
CA ASN A 6 -11.04 4.33 -4.98
C ASN A 6 -10.96 4.59 -6.48
N SER A 7 -9.75 4.80 -7.06
CA SER A 7 -9.64 4.98 -8.50
C SER A 7 -10.02 3.69 -9.23
N GLU A 8 -10.57 3.82 -10.43
CA GLU A 8 -10.93 2.65 -11.24
C GLU A 8 -9.72 1.79 -11.60
N TYR A 9 -8.57 2.44 -11.80
CA TYR A 9 -7.32 1.74 -12.07
C TYR A 9 -6.92 0.83 -10.91
N ILE A 10 -6.98 1.35 -9.69
CA ILE A 10 -6.60 0.58 -8.49
C ILE A 10 -7.63 -0.53 -8.25
N LYS A 11 -8.91 -0.25 -8.40
CA LYS A 11 -9.95 -1.26 -8.26
C LYS A 11 -9.76 -2.41 -9.26
N ASP A 12 -9.40 -2.10 -10.51
CA ASP A 12 -9.13 -3.13 -11.50
C ASP A 12 -7.99 -4.05 -11.05
N ILE A 13 -6.90 -3.47 -10.55
CA ILE A 13 -5.77 -4.26 -10.06
C ILE A 13 -6.21 -5.16 -8.89
N VAL A 14 -6.89 -4.58 -7.91
CA VAL A 14 -7.28 -5.30 -6.70
C VAL A 14 -8.23 -6.45 -7.00
N PHE A 15 -9.25 -6.22 -7.82
CA PHE A 15 -10.31 -7.21 -8.02
C PHE A 15 -10.03 -8.18 -9.17
N ASN A 16 -9.25 -7.79 -10.16
CA ASN A 16 -9.03 -8.59 -11.37
C ASN A 16 -7.62 -9.13 -11.50
N LYS A 17 -6.61 -8.41 -11.06
CA LYS A 17 -5.20 -8.84 -11.22
C LYS A 17 -4.64 -9.46 -9.96
N CYS A 18 -5.10 -9.02 -8.79
CA CYS A 18 -4.75 -9.60 -7.49
C CYS A 18 -6.07 -9.85 -6.77
N PRO A 19 -6.76 -10.97 -7.04
CA PRO A 19 -8.14 -11.16 -6.58
C PRO A 19 -8.34 -10.86 -5.11
N TRP A 20 -9.29 -9.98 -4.85
CA TRP A 20 -9.63 -9.52 -3.51
C TRP A 20 -10.22 -10.64 -2.67
N ASP A 21 -9.83 -10.69 -1.41
CA ASP A 21 -10.43 -11.59 -0.44
C ASP A 21 -11.60 -10.87 0.24
N ASP A 22 -12.81 -11.34 -0.01
CA ASP A 22 -14.03 -10.69 0.45
C ASP A 22 -14.19 -10.64 1.97
N LYS A 23 -13.37 -11.37 2.71
CA LYS A 23 -13.41 -11.30 4.17
C LYS A 23 -12.91 -9.96 4.72
N TYR A 24 -12.21 -9.18 3.90
CA TYR A 24 -11.72 -7.87 4.30
C TYR A 24 -12.61 -6.76 3.72
N PRO A 25 -12.94 -5.70 4.48
CA PRO A 25 -13.64 -4.56 3.91
C PRO A 25 -12.72 -3.79 2.97
N TYR A 26 -13.27 -3.25 1.88
CA TYR A 26 -12.47 -2.47 0.92
C TYR A 26 -12.31 -1.04 1.44
N ASN A 27 -11.37 -0.85 2.35
CA ASN A 27 -10.96 0.43 2.91
C ASN A 27 -9.50 0.31 3.34
N GLU A 28 -8.94 1.36 3.91
CA GLU A 28 -7.53 1.40 4.29
C GLU A 28 -7.16 0.23 5.21
N VAL A 29 -7.97 -0.03 6.22
CA VAL A 29 -7.69 -1.10 7.18
C VAL A 29 -7.77 -2.47 6.52
N GLY A 30 -8.81 -2.70 5.74
CA GLY A 30 -8.99 -3.97 5.04
C GLY A 30 -7.87 -4.24 4.03
N ILE A 31 -7.45 -3.21 3.30
CA ILE A 31 -6.34 -3.35 2.35
C ILE A 31 -5.04 -3.65 3.07
N LEU A 32 -4.78 -3.02 4.22
CA LEU A 32 -3.59 -3.33 5.02
C LEU A 32 -3.54 -4.79 5.44
N PHE A 33 -4.67 -5.34 5.92
CA PHE A 33 -4.74 -6.75 6.30
C PHE A 33 -4.59 -7.67 5.09
N TRP A 34 -5.20 -7.33 3.98
CA TRP A 34 -5.09 -8.10 2.73
C TRP A 34 -3.64 -8.11 2.23
N LEU A 35 -2.97 -6.98 2.23
CA LEU A 35 -1.55 -6.90 1.85
C LEU A 35 -0.70 -7.73 2.79
N ASP A 36 -0.94 -7.67 4.09
CA ASP A 36 -0.22 -8.47 5.08
C ASP A 36 -0.40 -9.97 4.81
N ALA A 37 -1.61 -10.40 4.48
CA ALA A 37 -1.89 -11.78 4.10
C ALA A 37 -1.13 -12.21 2.85
N ASN A 38 -0.75 -11.25 2.00
CA ASN A 38 0.06 -11.46 0.80
C ASN A 38 1.53 -11.09 1.01
N THR A 39 1.99 -11.08 2.24
CA THR A 39 3.37 -10.85 2.66
C THR A 39 3.87 -9.41 2.52
N ILE A 40 3.00 -8.45 2.27
CA ILE A 40 3.36 -7.05 2.08
C ILE A 40 3.01 -6.25 3.34
N ASN A 41 4.00 -5.58 3.91
CA ASN A 41 3.78 -4.69 5.05
C ASN A 41 4.16 -3.26 4.71
N ILE A 42 3.45 -2.32 5.31
CA ILE A 42 3.69 -0.89 5.17
C ILE A 42 4.07 -0.34 6.52
N LYS A 43 5.11 0.48 6.55
CA LYS A 43 5.52 1.20 7.74
C LYS A 43 5.46 2.69 7.44
N ILE A 44 4.65 3.41 8.20
CA ILE A 44 4.57 4.87 8.11
C ILE A 44 5.45 5.44 9.21
N ILE A 45 6.40 6.29 8.84
CA ILE A 45 7.42 6.80 9.74
C ILE A 45 7.23 8.30 9.89
N PRO A 46 6.98 8.82 11.10
CA PRO A 46 6.96 10.26 11.31
C PRO A 46 8.39 10.80 11.22
N ILE A 47 8.60 11.78 10.34
CA ILE A 47 9.90 12.45 10.21
C ILE A 47 10.02 13.51 11.29
N ASN A 48 8.92 14.26 11.52
CA ASN A 48 8.82 15.26 12.57
C ASN A 48 7.33 15.45 12.88
N ASP A 49 6.98 16.49 13.64
CA ASP A 49 5.61 16.73 14.07
C ASP A 49 4.62 16.99 12.92
N LYS A 50 5.13 17.26 11.71
CA LYS A 50 4.31 17.71 10.58
C LYS A 50 4.46 16.88 9.32
N CYS A 51 5.42 15.96 9.28
CA CYS A 51 5.75 15.23 8.06
C CYS A 51 5.87 13.75 8.32
N TYR A 52 5.49 12.95 7.32
CA TYR A 52 5.55 11.49 7.35
C TYR A 52 6.21 10.96 6.09
N MET A 53 6.83 9.80 6.19
CA MET A 53 7.30 9.02 5.05
C MET A 53 6.81 7.57 5.21
N TRP A 54 7.01 6.74 4.19
CA TRP A 54 6.60 5.35 4.29
C TRP A 54 7.62 4.40 3.64
N ILE A 55 7.60 3.15 4.10
CA ILE A 55 8.44 2.07 3.58
C ILE A 55 7.55 0.88 3.29
N GLY A 56 7.74 0.25 2.12
CA GLY A 56 7.09 -1.01 1.77
C GLY A 56 8.06 -2.17 1.97
N TYR A 57 7.60 -3.22 2.64
CA TYR A 57 8.42 -4.36 3.02
C TYR A 57 7.72 -5.66 2.59
N ASP A 58 8.47 -6.53 1.93
CA ASP A 58 7.97 -7.84 1.52
C ASP A 58 8.58 -8.93 2.42
N LYS A 59 7.75 -9.54 3.26
CA LYS A 59 8.19 -10.57 4.19
C LYS A 59 8.69 -11.83 3.49
N SER A 60 8.19 -12.12 2.28
CA SER A 60 8.60 -13.31 1.55
C SER A 60 10.05 -13.24 1.06
N SER A 61 10.53 -12.04 0.74
CA SER A 61 11.91 -11.81 0.33
C SER A 61 12.79 -11.29 1.46
N ASP A 62 12.19 -10.97 2.61
CA ASP A 62 12.86 -10.38 3.77
C ASP A 62 13.62 -9.11 3.40
N ASP A 63 12.98 -8.26 2.58
CA ASP A 63 13.64 -7.10 2.01
C ASP A 63 12.68 -5.92 1.87
N ILE A 64 13.24 -4.71 1.92
CA ILE A 64 12.51 -3.49 1.63
C ILE A 64 12.46 -3.35 0.12
N PHE A 65 11.27 -3.44 -0.48
CA PHE A 65 11.15 -3.34 -1.93
C PHE A 65 10.98 -1.91 -2.40
N THR A 66 10.53 -1.01 -1.53
CA THR A 66 10.40 0.40 -1.87
C THR A 66 10.46 1.25 -0.61
N ALA A 67 11.02 2.44 -0.76
CA ALA A 67 11.02 3.45 0.29
C ALA A 67 10.76 4.78 -0.38
N ASP A 68 9.75 5.49 0.09
CA ASP A 68 9.41 6.80 -0.43
C ASP A 68 9.86 7.84 0.59
N TYR A 69 10.85 8.62 0.20
CA TYR A 69 11.42 9.67 1.06
C TYR A 69 10.71 11.01 0.91
N ASN A 70 9.62 11.05 0.14
CA ASN A 70 8.82 12.26 0.02
C ASN A 70 8.15 12.58 1.36
N GLU A 71 7.98 13.86 1.63
CA GLU A 71 7.32 14.31 2.85
C GLU A 71 5.83 14.47 2.59
N TYR A 72 5.03 13.85 3.44
CA TYR A 72 3.56 13.96 3.40
C TYR A 72 3.10 14.72 4.63
N GLU A 73 2.19 15.67 4.44
CA GLU A 73 1.72 16.52 5.53
C GLU A 73 0.88 15.78 6.56
N THR A 74 0.19 14.71 6.13
CA THR A 74 -0.66 13.92 7.02
C THR A 74 -0.32 12.46 6.94
N PHE A 75 -0.65 11.75 8.01
CA PHE A 75 -0.54 10.29 8.05
C PHE A 75 -1.38 9.66 6.93
N ASP A 76 -2.59 10.18 6.69
CA ASP A 76 -3.50 9.64 5.69
C ASP A 76 -2.94 9.77 4.27
N ASP A 77 -2.29 10.89 3.97
CA ASP A 77 -1.66 11.08 2.66
C ASP A 77 -0.54 10.08 2.42
N ALA A 78 0.33 9.89 3.43
CA ALA A 78 1.41 8.91 3.34
C ALA A 78 0.84 7.49 3.20
N LEU A 79 -0.16 7.15 3.99
CA LEU A 79 -0.78 5.83 3.95
C LEU A 79 -1.44 5.56 2.60
N ASN A 80 -2.19 6.52 2.06
CA ASN A 80 -2.85 6.34 0.77
C ASN A 80 -1.84 6.09 -0.35
N CYS A 81 -0.76 6.85 -0.38
CA CYS A 81 0.29 6.63 -1.37
C CYS A 81 0.94 5.26 -1.20
N ALA A 82 1.22 4.87 0.05
CA ALA A 82 1.82 3.58 0.36
C ALA A 82 0.92 2.42 -0.08
N LEU A 83 -0.38 2.52 0.18
CA LEU A 83 -1.34 1.49 -0.22
C LEU A 83 -1.33 1.28 -1.74
N VAL A 84 -1.40 2.39 -2.50
CA VAL A 84 -1.41 2.33 -3.96
C VAL A 84 -0.13 1.69 -4.50
N GLU A 85 1.02 2.12 -4.01
CA GLU A 85 2.31 1.59 -4.48
C GLU A 85 2.47 0.11 -4.13
N CYS A 86 2.03 -0.30 -2.95
CA CYS A 86 2.11 -1.70 -2.55
C CYS A 86 1.14 -2.58 -3.33
N ILE A 87 -0.04 -2.09 -3.66
CA ILE A 87 -0.99 -2.79 -4.54
C ILE A 87 -0.36 -3.00 -5.92
N CYS A 88 0.28 -1.98 -6.47
CA CYS A 88 0.95 -2.09 -7.77
C CYS A 88 2.09 -3.10 -7.71
N TYR A 89 2.88 -3.08 -6.65
CA TYR A 89 3.95 -4.06 -6.45
C TYR A 89 3.40 -5.49 -6.41
N LEU A 90 2.34 -5.72 -5.65
CA LEU A 90 1.72 -7.03 -5.56
C LEU A 90 1.21 -7.51 -6.92
N SER A 91 0.64 -6.61 -7.71
CA SER A 91 0.19 -6.91 -9.07
C SER A 91 1.34 -7.42 -9.94
N LEU A 92 2.50 -6.79 -9.86
CA LEU A 92 3.67 -7.21 -10.61
C LEU A 92 4.23 -8.55 -10.10
N LYS A 93 4.20 -8.74 -8.80
CA LYS A 93 4.71 -9.96 -8.17
C LYS A 93 3.88 -11.20 -8.53
N THR A 94 2.57 -11.03 -8.74
CA THR A 94 1.66 -12.16 -8.99
C THR A 94 1.54 -12.54 -10.46
N LYS A 95 2.26 -11.89 -11.34
CA LYS A 95 2.27 -12.24 -12.77
C LYS A 95 3.06 -13.51 -13.05
#